data_d063c5c3f125adaf74be2d3a6b1c1bf2
#
_entry.id   d063c5c3f125adaf74be2d3a6b1c1bf2
#
_cell.length_a   1.000
_cell.length_b   1.000
_cell.length_c   1.000
_cell.angle_alpha   90.00
_cell.angle_beta   90.00
_cell.angle_gamma   90.00
#
_symmetry.space_group_name_H-M   'P 1'
#
loop_
_entity.id
_entity.type
_entity.pdbx_description
1 polymer ?
#
loop_
_entity_poly.entity_id
_entity_poly.type
_entity_poly.pdbx_seq_one_letter_code
_entity_poly.pdbx_strand_id
1 'polypeptide(L)'
;MAVLGSMLIEREASEKALDLLHETDFYLDAHKRIFRSIYALFGAGQAIDGVTVSEELRKKSELDGVGGGAYLAELINKVTTAAHVEYYGRLVKEKAILRDLIAAATGVVTACYTQEKDPKQILDEAQGAILKVSERQTLQGVVEMKDLVHEVVDQIERAHHSKQEVTGIPTGLRAFDKMTTGFQKSDLILIAARPSQGKTAIALNMVAHAVLEKSLPVLFFSLEMNRHAIMQRFIASEAKVNLKDIRTGYFKRDRWQDLTGAAARFSEAPLFINDNPGMTVFNVRAISRQLMTRLRQEKKELGMVVIDYLQLLRSGVGGRNENRQQEVSEISRGLKQLARELNVPVIALSQLSRASEDKSRLDNRPKLSDLRESGSLEQDADVVAMIHREGYYKPNDPTLENKAEIIIAKQRQGPTGSVPVTFLRSITRFVDETSTEEPVAFEETQTQFS
;
A
#
# COMPACT_ATOMS: atom_id res chain seq x y z
N MET A 1 -8.97 31.46 -22.06
CA MET A 1 -9.98 32.52 -22.34
C MET A 1 -11.38 31.94 -22.20
N ALA A 2 -11.80 30.96 -23.01
CA ALA A 2 -13.18 30.43 -22.99
C ALA A 2 -13.66 30.00 -21.59
N VAL A 3 -12.85 29.23 -20.81
CA VAL A 3 -13.21 28.85 -19.44
C VAL A 3 -13.48 30.05 -18.56
N LEU A 4 -12.54 31.00 -18.48
CA LEU A 4 -12.69 32.18 -17.63
C LEU A 4 -13.88 33.07 -18.06
N GLY A 5 -14.10 33.20 -19.37
CA GLY A 5 -15.27 33.93 -19.89
C GLY A 5 -16.57 33.23 -19.49
N SER A 6 -16.67 31.89 -19.59
CA SER A 6 -17.84 31.14 -19.14
C SER A 6 -18.09 31.29 -17.63
N MET A 7 -17.03 31.32 -16.81
CA MET A 7 -17.11 31.53 -15.36
C MET A 7 -17.63 32.94 -15.01
N LEU A 8 -17.32 33.95 -15.81
CA LEU A 8 -17.78 35.31 -15.61
C LEU A 8 -19.23 35.57 -16.08
N ILE A 9 -19.79 34.66 -16.89
CA ILE A 9 -21.16 34.77 -17.44
C ILE A 9 -22.17 34.03 -16.56
N GLU A 10 -21.78 32.83 -16.09
CA GLU A 10 -22.71 31.91 -15.44
C GLU A 10 -22.10 31.26 -14.18
N ARG A 11 -22.86 31.33 -13.08
CA ARG A 11 -22.40 30.77 -11.77
C ARG A 11 -22.18 29.28 -11.82
N GLU A 12 -23.09 28.53 -12.46
CA GLU A 12 -22.96 27.07 -12.61
C GLU A 12 -21.69 26.70 -13.39
N ALA A 13 -21.32 27.48 -14.40
CA ALA A 13 -20.05 27.27 -15.11
C ALA A 13 -18.84 27.55 -14.21
N SER A 14 -18.94 28.53 -13.29
CA SER A 14 -17.88 28.75 -12.28
C SER A 14 -17.72 27.54 -11.35
N GLU A 15 -18.82 26.98 -10.84
CA GLU A 15 -18.81 25.79 -9.98
C GLU A 15 -18.10 24.62 -10.70
N LYS A 16 -18.54 24.27 -11.89
CA LYS A 16 -17.94 23.19 -12.70
C LYS A 16 -16.45 23.40 -13.02
N ALA A 17 -16.07 24.66 -13.32
CA ALA A 17 -14.67 24.97 -13.63
C ALA A 17 -13.77 24.94 -12.39
N LEU A 18 -14.27 25.36 -11.22
CA LEU A 18 -13.53 25.33 -9.95
C LEU A 18 -13.33 23.91 -9.44
N ASP A 19 -14.26 22.99 -9.72
CA ASP A 19 -14.10 21.56 -9.41
C ASP A 19 -13.06 20.88 -10.32
N LEU A 20 -12.94 21.32 -11.57
CA LEU A 20 -12.08 20.67 -12.57
C LEU A 20 -10.65 21.22 -12.60
N LEU A 21 -10.48 22.52 -12.36
CA LEU A 21 -9.23 23.26 -12.62
C LEU A 21 -8.67 23.87 -11.34
N HIS A 22 -7.34 24.03 -11.37
CA HIS A 22 -6.58 24.77 -10.39
C HIS A 22 -5.88 25.98 -11.05
N GLU A 23 -5.51 27.02 -10.28
CA GLU A 23 -4.85 28.21 -10.83
C GLU A 23 -3.58 27.88 -11.64
N THR A 24 -2.85 26.82 -11.20
CA THR A 24 -1.62 26.37 -11.86
C THR A 24 -1.86 25.72 -13.22
N ASP A 25 -3.11 25.35 -13.55
CA ASP A 25 -3.46 24.78 -14.85
C ASP A 25 -3.45 25.82 -15.97
N PHE A 26 -3.48 27.10 -15.62
CA PHE A 26 -3.42 28.18 -16.59
C PHE A 26 -1.98 28.57 -16.94
N TYR A 27 -1.71 28.82 -18.23
CA TYR A 27 -0.38 29.21 -18.70
C TYR A 27 -0.07 30.66 -18.40
N LEU A 28 -0.99 31.57 -18.77
CA LEU A 28 -0.82 33.03 -18.60
C LEU A 28 -1.02 33.42 -17.13
N ASP A 29 -0.09 34.21 -16.59
CA ASP A 29 -0.17 34.72 -15.23
C ASP A 29 -1.44 35.53 -14.97
N ALA A 30 -1.85 36.34 -15.96
CA ALA A 30 -3.12 37.04 -15.91
C ALA A 30 -4.32 36.09 -15.67
N HIS A 31 -4.36 34.94 -16.34
CA HIS A 31 -5.42 33.96 -16.18
C HIS A 31 -5.38 33.29 -14.79
N LYS A 32 -4.19 33.05 -14.25
CA LYS A 32 -4.02 32.50 -12.87
C LYS A 32 -4.61 33.49 -11.85
N ARG A 33 -4.29 34.77 -11.96
CA ARG A 33 -4.79 35.81 -11.04
C ARG A 33 -6.30 35.97 -11.15
N ILE A 34 -6.87 36.00 -12.36
CA ILE A 34 -8.31 36.02 -12.57
C ILE A 34 -8.97 34.82 -11.94
N PHE A 35 -8.48 33.61 -12.20
CA PHE A 35 -9.02 32.37 -11.63
C PHE A 35 -8.95 32.37 -10.09
N ARG A 36 -7.84 32.80 -9.50
CA ARG A 36 -7.67 32.96 -8.05
C ARG A 36 -8.67 33.95 -7.45
N SER A 37 -8.97 35.04 -8.15
CA SER A 37 -9.95 36.00 -7.68
C SER A 37 -11.38 35.46 -7.78
N ILE A 38 -11.71 34.73 -8.83
CA ILE A 38 -12.98 34.01 -8.96
C ILE A 38 -13.12 32.98 -7.83
N TYR A 39 -12.07 32.18 -7.52
CA TYR A 39 -12.04 31.22 -6.44
C TYR A 39 -12.31 31.89 -5.08
N ALA A 40 -11.68 33.02 -4.80
CA ALA A 40 -11.87 33.77 -3.56
C ALA A 40 -13.31 34.29 -3.41
N LEU A 41 -13.90 34.85 -4.47
CA LEU A 41 -15.28 35.35 -4.49
C LEU A 41 -16.28 34.19 -4.30
N PHE A 42 -16.03 33.05 -4.94
CA PHE A 42 -16.85 31.85 -4.78
C PHE A 42 -16.83 31.34 -3.34
N GLY A 43 -15.64 31.22 -2.71
CA GLY A 43 -15.48 30.82 -1.32
C GLY A 43 -16.14 31.78 -0.32
N ALA A 44 -16.25 33.07 -0.68
CA ALA A 44 -16.95 34.10 0.10
C ALA A 44 -18.47 34.15 -0.17
N GLY A 45 -19.00 33.30 -1.05
CA GLY A 45 -20.42 33.30 -1.43
C GLY A 45 -20.88 34.53 -2.21
N GLN A 46 -19.94 35.31 -2.78
CA GLN A 46 -20.24 36.55 -3.54
C GLN A 46 -20.59 36.25 -4.99
N ALA A 47 -21.25 37.20 -5.66
CA ALA A 47 -21.53 37.07 -7.07
C ALA A 47 -20.22 37.08 -7.87
N ILE A 48 -20.20 36.30 -8.95
CA ILE A 48 -19.04 36.19 -9.86
C ILE A 48 -19.45 36.78 -11.20
N ASP A 49 -18.95 38.00 -11.48
CA ASP A 49 -19.12 38.68 -12.74
C ASP A 49 -17.91 39.60 -13.03
N GLY A 50 -17.89 40.23 -14.20
CA GLY A 50 -16.78 41.09 -14.59
C GLY A 50 -16.55 42.27 -13.65
N VAL A 51 -17.59 42.76 -12.96
CA VAL A 51 -17.50 43.92 -12.04
C VAL A 51 -16.90 43.47 -10.70
N THR A 52 -17.44 42.42 -10.11
CA THR A 52 -16.98 41.88 -8.81
C THR A 52 -15.54 41.39 -8.89
N VAL A 53 -15.16 40.69 -9.97
CA VAL A 53 -13.78 40.25 -10.22
C VAL A 53 -12.83 41.42 -10.43
N SER A 54 -13.25 42.48 -11.15
CA SER A 54 -12.46 43.72 -11.27
C SER A 54 -12.19 44.38 -9.93
N GLU A 55 -13.21 44.47 -9.06
CA GLU A 55 -13.07 45.02 -7.72
C GLU A 55 -12.12 44.18 -6.84
N GLU A 56 -12.23 42.86 -6.89
CA GLU A 56 -11.36 41.96 -6.13
C GLU A 56 -9.89 42.07 -6.61
N LEU A 57 -9.66 42.14 -7.91
CA LEU A 57 -8.33 42.37 -8.50
C LEU A 57 -7.79 43.75 -8.14
N ARG A 58 -8.65 44.80 -8.08
CA ARG A 58 -8.27 46.16 -7.68
C ARG A 58 -7.83 46.20 -6.22
N LYS A 59 -8.57 45.54 -5.31
CA LYS A 59 -8.20 45.45 -3.90
C LYS A 59 -6.81 44.82 -3.71
N LYS A 60 -6.43 43.88 -4.59
CA LYS A 60 -5.11 43.23 -4.59
C LYS A 60 -4.03 43.95 -5.38
N SER A 61 -4.36 45.11 -5.98
CA SER A 61 -3.48 45.87 -6.89
C SER A 61 -3.01 45.07 -8.11
N GLU A 62 -3.81 44.11 -8.56
CA GLU A 62 -3.48 43.17 -9.65
C GLU A 62 -4.27 43.49 -10.95
N LEU A 63 -5.24 44.42 -10.93
CA LEU A 63 -6.12 44.67 -12.05
C LEU A 63 -5.38 45.12 -13.32
N ASP A 64 -4.41 46.02 -13.19
CA ASP A 64 -3.63 46.52 -14.35
C ASP A 64 -2.73 45.39 -14.91
N GLY A 65 -2.21 44.53 -14.04
CA GLY A 65 -1.37 43.39 -14.41
C GLY A 65 -2.11 42.30 -15.21
N VAL A 66 -3.43 42.26 -15.14
CA VAL A 66 -4.24 41.32 -15.94
C VAL A 66 -4.82 41.94 -17.22
N GLY A 67 -4.56 43.21 -17.47
CA GLY A 67 -5.06 43.95 -18.66
C GLY A 67 -6.32 44.80 -18.41
N GLY A 68 -6.61 45.08 -17.14
CA GLY A 68 -7.72 45.93 -16.72
C GLY A 68 -9.11 45.33 -16.96
N GLY A 69 -10.14 46.13 -16.71
CA GLY A 69 -11.53 45.74 -16.96
C GLY A 69 -11.84 45.44 -18.43
N ALA A 70 -11.08 46.06 -19.36
CA ALA A 70 -11.23 45.80 -20.80
C ALA A 70 -10.92 44.35 -21.17
N TYR A 71 -9.91 43.74 -20.53
CA TYR A 71 -9.56 42.33 -20.76
C TYR A 71 -10.63 41.38 -20.21
N LEU A 72 -11.22 41.69 -19.05
CA LEU A 72 -12.34 40.92 -18.52
C LEU A 72 -13.56 40.95 -19.44
N ALA A 73 -13.87 42.16 -20.01
CA ALA A 73 -14.92 42.26 -21.00
C ALA A 73 -14.61 41.49 -22.29
N GLU A 74 -13.35 41.50 -22.74
CA GLU A 74 -12.91 40.65 -23.87
C GLU A 74 -13.12 39.15 -23.60
N LEU A 75 -12.80 38.65 -22.39
CA LEU A 75 -13.01 37.25 -21.99
C LEU A 75 -14.49 36.86 -22.09
N ILE A 76 -15.39 37.72 -21.59
CA ILE A 76 -16.85 37.56 -21.67
C ILE A 76 -17.33 37.50 -23.12
N ASN A 77 -16.91 38.48 -23.93
CA ASN A 77 -17.35 38.59 -25.33
C ASN A 77 -16.85 37.46 -26.24
N LYS A 78 -15.79 36.76 -25.87
CA LYS A 78 -15.29 35.57 -26.60
C LYS A 78 -16.11 34.31 -26.42
N VAL A 79 -17.05 34.31 -25.48
CA VAL A 79 -17.86 33.14 -25.16
C VAL A 79 -19.31 33.38 -25.52
N THR A 80 -19.82 32.59 -26.44
CA THR A 80 -21.22 32.65 -26.86
C THR A 80 -22.16 31.92 -25.93
N THR A 81 -21.64 30.87 -25.24
CA THR A 81 -22.40 30.05 -24.28
C THR A 81 -21.47 29.46 -23.23
N ALA A 82 -21.92 29.42 -21.99
CA ALA A 82 -21.19 28.81 -20.89
C ALA A 82 -21.36 27.26 -20.83
N ALA A 83 -22.26 26.69 -21.63
CA ALA A 83 -22.61 25.26 -21.60
C ALA A 83 -21.44 24.30 -21.83
N HIS A 84 -20.37 24.76 -22.50
CA HIS A 84 -19.22 23.89 -22.82
C HIS A 84 -18.01 24.11 -21.90
N VAL A 85 -18.20 24.69 -20.72
CA VAL A 85 -17.11 24.99 -19.78
C VAL A 85 -16.32 23.75 -19.38
N GLU A 86 -16.98 22.61 -19.16
CA GLU A 86 -16.31 21.36 -18.82
C GLU A 86 -15.39 20.86 -19.96
N TYR A 87 -15.85 20.93 -21.19
CA TYR A 87 -15.03 20.55 -22.35
C TYR A 87 -13.78 21.43 -22.45
N TYR A 88 -13.95 22.75 -22.34
CA TYR A 88 -12.82 23.68 -22.35
C TYR A 88 -11.91 23.48 -21.13
N GLY A 89 -12.48 23.20 -19.97
CA GLY A 89 -11.73 22.87 -18.74
C GLY A 89 -10.85 21.65 -18.91
N ARG A 90 -11.39 20.55 -19.44
CA ARG A 90 -10.63 19.33 -19.75
C ARG A 90 -9.47 19.61 -20.71
N LEU A 91 -9.70 20.41 -21.76
CA LEU A 91 -8.66 20.80 -22.69
C LEU A 91 -7.54 21.60 -22.02
N VAL A 92 -7.89 22.54 -21.11
CA VAL A 92 -6.90 23.29 -20.31
C VAL A 92 -6.11 22.33 -19.43
N LYS A 93 -6.76 21.38 -18.77
CA LYS A 93 -6.15 20.35 -17.92
C LYS A 93 -5.16 19.49 -18.68
N GLU A 94 -5.55 18.97 -19.84
CA GLU A 94 -4.67 18.17 -20.72
C GLU A 94 -3.39 18.96 -21.10
N LYS A 95 -3.57 20.23 -21.50
CA LYS A 95 -2.42 21.08 -21.86
C LYS A 95 -1.55 21.44 -20.65
N ALA A 96 -2.13 21.55 -19.44
CA ALA A 96 -1.38 21.73 -18.21
C ALA A 96 -0.50 20.52 -17.91
N ILE A 97 -1.06 19.31 -18.00
CA ILE A 97 -0.33 18.06 -17.80
C ILE A 97 0.86 17.94 -18.77
N LEU A 98 0.64 18.24 -20.05
CA LEU A 98 1.73 18.22 -21.03
C LEU A 98 2.83 19.23 -20.70
N ARG A 99 2.51 20.41 -20.20
CA ARG A 99 3.50 21.40 -19.75
C ARG A 99 4.28 20.93 -18.53
N ASP A 100 3.58 20.34 -17.55
CA ASP A 100 4.21 19.79 -16.34
C ASP A 100 5.16 18.66 -16.71
N LEU A 101 4.78 17.78 -17.65
CA LEU A 101 5.65 16.72 -18.17
C LEU A 101 6.87 17.28 -18.90
N ILE A 102 6.69 18.31 -19.74
CA ILE A 102 7.81 18.98 -20.42
C ILE A 102 8.75 19.61 -19.40
N ALA A 103 8.23 20.31 -18.39
CA ALA A 103 9.03 20.90 -17.33
C ALA A 103 9.83 19.85 -16.54
N ALA A 104 9.18 18.73 -16.15
CA ALA A 104 9.84 17.62 -15.48
C ALA A 104 10.95 17.02 -16.36
N ALA A 105 10.66 16.73 -17.63
CA ALA A 105 11.63 16.18 -18.56
C ALA A 105 12.81 17.15 -18.79
N THR A 106 12.56 18.43 -18.92
CA THR A 106 13.60 19.46 -19.08
C THR A 106 14.50 19.52 -17.83
N GLY A 107 13.92 19.42 -16.63
CA GLY A 107 14.66 19.35 -15.38
C GLY A 107 15.60 18.14 -15.34
N VAL A 108 15.12 16.96 -15.77
CA VAL A 108 15.92 15.73 -15.86
C VAL A 108 17.06 15.90 -16.88
N VAL A 109 16.77 16.44 -18.07
CA VAL A 109 17.81 16.70 -19.09
C VAL A 109 18.89 17.63 -18.55
N THR A 110 18.50 18.73 -17.89
CA THR A 110 19.43 19.67 -17.27
C THR A 110 20.31 18.98 -16.23
N ALA A 111 19.71 18.21 -15.32
CA ALA A 111 20.46 17.48 -14.30
C ALA A 111 21.46 16.46 -14.89
N CYS A 112 21.12 15.82 -16.01
CA CYS A 112 22.02 14.90 -16.71
C CYS A 112 23.23 15.64 -17.33
N TYR A 113 23.04 16.87 -17.84
CA TYR A 113 24.12 17.65 -18.43
C TYR A 113 25.03 18.32 -17.39
N THR A 114 24.49 18.76 -16.25
CA THR A 114 25.28 19.39 -15.18
C THR A 114 26.18 18.42 -14.46
N GLN A 115 25.82 17.13 -14.42
CA GLN A 115 26.56 16.04 -13.77
C GLN A 115 27.01 16.33 -12.32
N GLU A 116 26.23 17.17 -11.61
CA GLU A 116 26.49 17.52 -10.21
C GLU A 116 26.08 16.40 -9.23
N LYS A 117 25.27 15.45 -9.69
CA LYS A 117 24.69 14.36 -8.89
C LYS A 117 25.02 12.99 -9.47
N ASP A 118 25.03 11.97 -8.61
CA ASP A 118 25.16 10.56 -9.05
C ASP A 118 23.99 10.19 -9.99
N PRO A 119 24.23 9.43 -11.06
CA PRO A 119 23.19 8.94 -11.97
C PRO A 119 21.98 8.28 -11.27
N LYS A 120 22.19 7.58 -10.15
CA LYS A 120 21.10 7.01 -9.35
C LYS A 120 20.21 8.08 -8.71
N GLN A 121 20.81 9.15 -8.21
CA GLN A 121 20.06 10.26 -7.62
C GLN A 121 19.24 11.01 -8.68
N ILE A 122 19.83 11.23 -9.87
CA ILE A 122 19.12 11.85 -11.00
C ILE A 122 17.93 10.97 -11.42
N LEU A 123 18.10 9.64 -11.45
CA LEU A 123 17.02 8.72 -11.79
C LEU A 123 15.89 8.77 -10.74
N ASP A 124 16.22 8.78 -9.46
CA ASP A 124 15.23 8.85 -8.37
C ASP A 124 14.47 10.19 -8.40
N GLU A 125 15.15 11.30 -8.63
CA GLU A 125 14.52 12.63 -8.79
C GLU A 125 13.61 12.70 -10.03
N ALA A 126 14.05 12.14 -11.16
CA ALA A 126 13.27 12.05 -12.39
C ALA A 126 11.96 11.27 -12.19
N GLN A 127 12.05 10.11 -11.53
CA GLN A 127 10.91 9.30 -11.18
C GLN A 127 9.94 10.06 -10.25
N GLY A 128 10.47 10.75 -9.23
CA GLY A 128 9.68 11.57 -8.31
C GLY A 128 8.96 12.74 -9.02
N ALA A 129 9.63 13.40 -9.97
CA ALA A 129 9.04 14.49 -10.74
C ALA A 129 7.87 14.02 -11.62
N ILE A 130 8.03 12.89 -12.31
CA ILE A 130 6.97 12.28 -13.15
C ILE A 130 5.80 11.83 -12.28
N LEU A 131 6.08 11.24 -11.10
CA LEU A 131 5.03 10.82 -10.17
C LEU A 131 4.18 11.99 -9.69
N LYS A 132 4.80 13.14 -9.33
CA LYS A 132 4.07 14.36 -8.93
C LYS A 132 3.11 14.83 -10.01
N VAL A 133 3.47 14.74 -11.30
CA VAL A 133 2.57 15.06 -12.41
C VAL A 133 1.39 14.09 -12.46
N SER A 134 1.63 12.79 -12.24
CA SER A 134 0.58 11.77 -12.20
C SER A 134 -0.37 11.95 -11.01
N GLU A 135 0.13 12.31 -9.85
CA GLU A 135 -0.68 12.52 -8.63
C GLU A 135 -1.64 13.71 -8.74
N ARG A 136 -1.27 14.76 -9.47
CA ARG A 136 -2.16 15.88 -9.79
C ARG A 136 -3.41 15.49 -10.59
N GLN A 137 -3.39 14.34 -11.26
CA GLN A 137 -4.56 13.83 -12.01
C GLN A 137 -5.60 13.18 -11.07
N THR A 138 -5.22 12.78 -9.86
CA THR A 138 -6.04 11.94 -8.97
C THR A 138 -6.90 12.74 -7.99
N LEU A 139 -7.08 14.06 -8.19
CA LEU A 139 -8.02 14.89 -7.42
C LEU A 139 -9.51 14.65 -7.81
N GLN A 140 -9.85 13.44 -8.28
CA GLN A 140 -11.22 12.99 -8.43
C GLN A 140 -11.61 12.18 -7.19
N GLY A 141 -12.23 12.84 -6.22
CA GLY A 141 -12.50 12.20 -4.92
C GLY A 141 -13.89 12.50 -4.34
N VAL A 142 -14.70 13.30 -4.99
CA VAL A 142 -16.07 13.53 -4.52
C VAL A 142 -17.01 12.68 -5.37
N VAL A 143 -17.60 11.65 -4.73
CA VAL A 143 -18.61 10.77 -5.35
C VAL A 143 -19.97 11.18 -4.80
N GLU A 144 -20.98 11.28 -5.65
CA GLU A 144 -22.35 11.52 -5.17
C GLU A 144 -22.80 10.34 -4.31
N MET A 145 -23.41 10.66 -3.17
CA MET A 145 -23.90 9.64 -2.23
C MET A 145 -24.88 8.67 -2.91
N LYS A 146 -25.65 9.14 -3.86
CA LYS A 146 -26.64 8.34 -4.59
C LYS A 146 -25.99 7.16 -5.33
N ASP A 147 -24.88 7.40 -6.03
CA ASP A 147 -24.17 6.35 -6.78
C ASP A 147 -23.51 5.36 -5.83
N LEU A 148 -22.88 5.87 -4.76
CA LEU A 148 -22.24 5.06 -3.74
C LEU A 148 -23.23 4.14 -3.00
N VAL A 149 -24.44 4.61 -2.70
CA VAL A 149 -25.47 3.80 -2.02
C VAL A 149 -25.85 2.59 -2.86
N HIS A 150 -26.03 2.74 -4.17
CA HIS A 150 -26.35 1.61 -5.05
C HIS A 150 -25.23 0.55 -5.05
N GLU A 151 -23.98 0.99 -5.17
CA GLU A 151 -22.82 0.06 -5.13
C GLU A 151 -22.73 -0.70 -3.79
N VAL A 152 -22.97 0.00 -2.67
CA VAL A 152 -22.90 -0.60 -1.33
C VAL A 152 -24.07 -1.58 -1.12
N VAL A 153 -25.28 -1.24 -1.56
CA VAL A 153 -26.45 -2.16 -1.47
C VAL A 153 -26.18 -3.43 -2.28
N ASP A 154 -25.68 -3.30 -3.51
CA ASP A 154 -25.32 -4.46 -4.34
C ASP A 154 -24.22 -5.33 -3.69
N GLN A 155 -23.27 -4.72 -2.98
CA GLN A 155 -22.25 -5.47 -2.21
C GLN A 155 -22.87 -6.23 -1.04
N ILE A 156 -23.80 -5.60 -0.30
CA ILE A 156 -24.51 -6.22 0.83
C ILE A 156 -25.37 -7.40 0.32
N GLU A 157 -26.08 -7.23 -0.78
CA GLU A 157 -26.90 -8.31 -1.37
C GLU A 157 -26.03 -9.50 -1.80
N ARG A 158 -24.91 -9.25 -2.48
CA ARG A 158 -23.95 -10.32 -2.85
C ARG A 158 -23.41 -11.03 -1.62
N ALA A 159 -23.04 -10.31 -0.56
CA ALA A 159 -22.56 -10.90 0.69
C ALA A 159 -23.66 -11.74 1.36
N HIS A 160 -24.91 -11.25 1.37
CA HIS A 160 -26.03 -11.98 1.93
C HIS A 160 -26.35 -13.30 1.18
N HIS A 161 -26.25 -13.27 -0.15
CA HIS A 161 -26.46 -14.47 -0.97
C HIS A 161 -25.31 -15.46 -0.89
N SER A 162 -24.08 -15.00 -0.80
CA SER A 162 -22.89 -15.88 -0.73
C SER A 162 -22.76 -16.62 0.59
N LYS A 163 -23.33 -16.09 1.68
CA LYS A 163 -23.20 -16.59 3.06
C LYS A 163 -21.75 -16.94 3.48
N GLN A 164 -20.77 -16.27 2.86
CA GLN A 164 -19.37 -16.49 3.15
C GLN A 164 -18.98 -15.72 4.42
N GLU A 165 -18.47 -16.44 5.41
CA GLU A 165 -17.94 -15.83 6.65
C GLU A 165 -16.71 -14.93 6.39
N VAL A 166 -15.99 -15.18 5.27
CA VAL A 166 -14.77 -14.45 4.89
C VAL A 166 -15.04 -13.68 3.60
N THR A 167 -15.12 -12.36 3.72
CA THR A 167 -15.38 -11.45 2.59
C THR A 167 -14.11 -10.99 1.89
N GLY A 168 -12.99 -10.98 2.61
CA GLY A 168 -11.66 -10.66 2.10
C GLY A 168 -10.88 -11.89 1.62
N ILE A 169 -9.56 -11.72 1.48
CA ILE A 169 -8.66 -12.81 1.12
C ILE A 169 -8.40 -13.67 2.36
N PRO A 170 -8.77 -14.96 2.35
CA PRO A 170 -8.56 -15.85 3.50
C PRO A 170 -7.07 -16.10 3.72
N THR A 171 -6.69 -16.17 4.99
CA THR A 171 -5.29 -16.37 5.40
C THR A 171 -4.90 -17.84 5.52
N GLY A 172 -5.90 -18.75 5.58
CA GLY A 172 -5.72 -20.14 5.84
C GLY A 172 -5.70 -20.51 7.34
N LEU A 173 -5.88 -19.51 8.22
CA LEU A 173 -6.06 -19.68 9.67
C LEU A 173 -7.51 -19.33 10.01
N ARG A 174 -8.37 -20.34 10.21
CA ARG A 174 -9.82 -20.19 10.34
C ARG A 174 -10.22 -19.26 11.46
N ALA A 175 -9.61 -19.41 12.63
CA ALA A 175 -9.94 -18.57 13.79
C ALA A 175 -9.53 -17.10 13.56
N PHE A 176 -8.42 -16.85 12.86
CA PHE A 176 -8.00 -15.52 12.47
C PHE A 176 -8.97 -14.91 11.42
N ASP A 177 -9.31 -15.69 10.39
CA ASP A 177 -10.22 -15.29 9.33
C ASP A 177 -11.63 -14.99 9.87
N LYS A 178 -12.11 -15.74 10.86
CA LYS A 178 -13.39 -15.48 11.53
C LYS A 178 -13.40 -14.13 12.27
N MET A 179 -12.28 -13.72 12.85
CA MET A 179 -12.18 -12.42 13.55
C MET A 179 -11.99 -11.26 12.58
N THR A 180 -11.21 -11.46 11.50
CA THR A 180 -10.83 -10.39 10.58
C THR A 180 -11.69 -10.32 9.33
N THR A 181 -12.51 -11.34 9.08
CA THR A 181 -13.21 -11.58 7.81
C THR A 181 -12.27 -11.71 6.60
N GLY A 182 -10.99 -12.07 6.84
CA GLY A 182 -9.89 -12.10 5.86
C GLY A 182 -9.29 -10.72 5.59
N PHE A 183 -8.30 -10.67 4.70
CA PHE A 183 -7.64 -9.41 4.33
C PHE A 183 -8.48 -8.62 3.34
N GLN A 184 -8.89 -7.40 3.73
CA GLN A 184 -9.76 -6.55 2.93
C GLN A 184 -8.96 -5.73 1.91
N LYS A 185 -9.58 -5.42 0.77
CA LYS A 185 -9.00 -4.51 -0.23
C LYS A 185 -8.71 -3.15 0.38
N SER A 186 -7.64 -2.50 -0.07
CA SER A 186 -7.18 -1.17 0.40
C SER A 186 -6.69 -1.11 1.85
N ASP A 187 -6.62 -2.24 2.56
CA ASP A 187 -6.11 -2.28 3.93
C ASP A 187 -4.58 -2.40 3.98
N LEU A 188 -4.00 -1.72 4.97
CA LEU A 188 -2.63 -1.93 5.43
C LEU A 188 -2.66 -2.83 6.66
N ILE A 189 -2.13 -4.03 6.52
CA ILE A 189 -2.04 -5.03 7.58
C ILE A 189 -0.59 -5.09 8.08
N LEU A 190 -0.39 -4.89 9.37
CA LEU A 190 0.89 -5.08 10.02
C LEU A 190 0.93 -6.43 10.74
N ILE A 191 1.94 -7.23 10.44
CA ILE A 191 2.25 -8.44 11.20
C ILE A 191 3.57 -8.21 11.93
N ALA A 192 3.50 -8.07 13.25
CA ALA A 192 4.65 -7.71 14.07
C ALA A 192 5.09 -8.86 14.98
N ALA A 193 6.39 -9.02 15.13
CA ALA A 193 6.96 -10.03 16.03
C ALA A 193 8.36 -9.66 16.49
N ARG A 194 8.81 -10.25 17.60
CA ARG A 194 10.23 -10.28 17.96
C ARG A 194 10.99 -11.22 16.99
N PRO A 195 12.31 -11.05 16.84
CA PRO A 195 13.12 -11.96 16.07
C PRO A 195 12.88 -13.41 16.48
N SER A 196 12.90 -14.33 15.50
CA SER A 196 12.71 -15.78 15.69
C SER A 196 11.34 -16.24 16.21
N GLN A 197 10.35 -15.35 16.36
CA GLN A 197 8.97 -15.71 16.73
C GLN A 197 8.15 -16.26 15.56
N GLY A 198 8.64 -16.22 14.32
CA GLY A 198 7.97 -16.79 13.16
C GLY A 198 7.27 -15.77 12.24
N LYS A 199 7.66 -14.48 12.30
CA LYS A 199 7.09 -13.40 11.47
C LYS A 199 7.05 -13.75 9.97
N THR A 200 8.18 -14.12 9.38
CA THR A 200 8.27 -14.55 7.98
C THR A 200 7.47 -15.84 7.73
N ALA A 201 7.49 -16.79 8.68
CA ALA A 201 6.78 -18.07 8.54
C ALA A 201 5.27 -17.87 8.37
N ILE A 202 4.63 -17.06 9.22
CA ILE A 202 3.19 -16.81 9.12
C ILE A 202 2.84 -16.10 7.80
N ALA A 203 3.65 -15.13 7.36
CA ALA A 203 3.42 -14.46 6.09
C ALA A 203 3.51 -15.44 4.91
N LEU A 204 4.51 -16.35 4.92
CA LEU A 204 4.64 -17.38 3.90
C LEU A 204 3.46 -18.36 3.92
N ASN A 205 2.92 -18.73 5.10
CA ASN A 205 1.72 -19.58 5.18
C ASN A 205 0.50 -18.88 4.55
N MET A 206 0.26 -17.61 4.87
CA MET A 206 -0.83 -16.84 4.30
C MET A 206 -0.69 -16.67 2.76
N VAL A 207 0.54 -16.42 2.29
CA VAL A 207 0.85 -16.35 0.86
C VAL A 207 0.62 -17.71 0.18
N ALA A 208 1.11 -18.82 0.77
CA ALA A 208 0.91 -20.16 0.22
C ALA A 208 -0.58 -20.47 0.06
N HIS A 209 -1.39 -20.17 1.09
CA HIS A 209 -2.85 -20.35 1.02
C HIS A 209 -3.47 -19.53 -0.12
N ALA A 210 -3.08 -18.25 -0.27
CA ALA A 210 -3.61 -17.38 -1.32
C ALA A 210 -3.25 -17.87 -2.73
N VAL A 211 -2.00 -18.29 -2.96
CA VAL A 211 -1.56 -18.68 -4.30
C VAL A 211 -1.95 -20.10 -4.67
N LEU A 212 -1.91 -21.06 -3.72
CA LEU A 212 -2.18 -22.47 -3.99
C LEU A 212 -3.66 -22.83 -3.93
N GLU A 213 -4.41 -22.27 -2.95
CA GLU A 213 -5.81 -22.63 -2.73
C GLU A 213 -6.79 -21.64 -3.40
N LYS A 214 -6.38 -20.38 -3.58
CA LYS A 214 -7.23 -19.35 -4.19
C LYS A 214 -6.75 -18.91 -5.57
N SER A 215 -5.59 -19.39 -6.01
CA SER A 215 -4.96 -19.00 -7.30
C SER A 215 -4.84 -17.48 -7.46
N LEU A 216 -4.69 -16.75 -6.36
CA LEU A 216 -4.57 -15.29 -6.36
C LEU A 216 -3.13 -14.87 -6.64
N PRO A 217 -2.88 -13.97 -7.60
CA PRO A 217 -1.56 -13.40 -7.83
C PRO A 217 -1.05 -12.63 -6.61
N VAL A 218 0.13 -12.99 -6.10
CA VAL A 218 0.75 -12.36 -4.94
C VAL A 218 2.12 -11.83 -5.31
N LEU A 219 2.40 -10.58 -4.93
CA LEU A 219 3.72 -9.96 -5.04
C LEU A 219 4.39 -9.92 -3.66
N PHE A 220 5.51 -10.61 -3.51
CA PHE A 220 6.26 -10.73 -2.28
C PHE A 220 7.61 -10.03 -2.40
N PHE A 221 7.82 -8.98 -1.59
CA PHE A 221 9.10 -8.30 -1.45
C PHE A 221 9.86 -8.89 -0.25
N SER A 222 10.95 -9.59 -0.52
CA SER A 222 11.83 -10.17 0.49
C SER A 222 13.10 -9.33 0.63
N LEU A 223 13.12 -8.44 1.61
CA LEU A 223 14.25 -7.53 1.81
C LEU A 223 15.33 -8.11 2.74
N GLU A 224 14.99 -9.14 3.50
CA GLU A 224 15.90 -9.83 4.44
C GLU A 224 16.49 -11.11 3.85
N MET A 225 15.70 -11.86 3.09
CA MET A 225 16.08 -13.18 2.60
C MET A 225 16.10 -13.22 1.08
N ASN A 226 17.02 -13.99 0.49
CA ASN A 226 17.02 -14.22 -0.95
C ASN A 226 15.86 -15.14 -1.37
N ARG A 227 15.48 -15.03 -2.66
CA ARG A 227 14.35 -15.79 -3.25
C ARG A 227 14.48 -17.30 -3.12
N HIS A 228 15.69 -17.84 -3.15
CA HIS A 228 15.93 -19.29 -3.01
C HIS A 228 15.60 -19.76 -1.60
N ALA A 229 16.01 -19.01 -0.58
CA ALA A 229 15.71 -19.36 0.82
C ALA A 229 14.20 -19.25 1.12
N ILE A 230 13.50 -18.29 0.50
CA ILE A 230 12.04 -18.16 0.58
C ILE A 230 11.37 -19.39 -0.08
N MET A 231 11.80 -19.76 -1.29
CA MET A 231 11.23 -20.92 -1.99
C MET A 231 11.49 -22.22 -1.26
N GLN A 232 12.67 -22.41 -0.67
CA GLN A 232 12.95 -23.57 0.18
C GLN A 232 11.99 -23.67 1.37
N ARG A 233 11.64 -22.55 2.01
CA ARG A 233 10.66 -22.52 3.09
C ARG A 233 9.25 -22.86 2.62
N PHE A 234 8.83 -22.34 1.45
CA PHE A 234 7.56 -22.70 0.85
C PHE A 234 7.47 -24.22 0.59
N ILE A 235 8.49 -24.79 -0.07
CA ILE A 235 8.53 -26.23 -0.36
C ILE A 235 8.57 -27.06 0.92
N ALA A 236 9.39 -26.68 1.93
CA ALA A 236 9.46 -27.36 3.20
C ALA A 236 8.11 -27.41 3.92
N SER A 237 7.42 -26.27 3.97
CA SER A 237 6.12 -26.14 4.62
C SER A 237 5.05 -26.96 3.90
N GLU A 238 5.02 -26.92 2.57
CA GLU A 238 4.00 -27.61 1.76
C GLU A 238 4.22 -29.10 1.70
N ALA A 239 5.47 -29.55 1.51
CA ALA A 239 5.86 -30.96 1.52
C ALA A 239 5.86 -31.59 2.92
N LYS A 240 5.69 -30.79 3.98
CA LYS A 240 5.81 -31.22 5.39
C LYS A 240 7.14 -31.91 5.68
N VAL A 241 8.24 -31.42 5.07
CA VAL A 241 9.61 -31.93 5.25
C VAL A 241 10.42 -30.92 6.04
N ASN A 242 11.24 -31.42 6.98
CA ASN A 242 12.05 -30.54 7.81
C ASN A 242 12.99 -29.66 6.97
N LEU A 243 12.96 -28.36 7.21
CA LEU A 243 13.77 -27.38 6.46
C LEU A 243 15.28 -27.66 6.58
N LYS A 244 15.75 -28.18 7.74
CA LYS A 244 17.16 -28.56 7.94
C LYS A 244 17.54 -29.69 6.99
N ASP A 245 16.65 -30.68 6.86
CA ASP A 245 16.92 -31.86 6.03
C ASP A 245 16.97 -31.49 4.55
N ILE A 246 16.09 -30.58 4.09
CA ILE A 246 16.14 -30.06 2.73
C ILE A 246 17.48 -29.33 2.47
N ARG A 247 17.96 -28.51 3.42
CA ARG A 247 19.21 -27.76 3.29
C ARG A 247 20.47 -28.63 3.29
N THR A 248 20.43 -29.73 4.01
CA THR A 248 21.56 -30.68 4.11
C THR A 248 21.48 -31.80 3.09
N GLY A 249 20.33 -32.00 2.44
CA GLY A 249 20.09 -33.11 1.54
C GLY A 249 19.81 -34.44 2.26
N TYR A 250 19.76 -34.45 3.61
CA TYR A 250 19.51 -35.62 4.42
C TYR A 250 18.00 -35.81 4.67
N PHE A 251 17.29 -36.37 3.72
CA PHE A 251 15.89 -36.77 3.89
C PHE A 251 15.64 -38.15 3.28
N LYS A 252 14.63 -38.86 3.81
CA LYS A 252 14.25 -40.19 3.32
C LYS A 252 13.82 -40.13 1.85
N ARG A 253 14.17 -41.14 1.06
CA ARG A 253 13.92 -41.18 -0.39
C ARG A 253 12.44 -41.15 -0.74
N ASP A 254 11.57 -41.62 0.12
CA ASP A 254 10.10 -41.53 -0.02
C ASP A 254 9.59 -40.07 0.03
N ARG A 255 10.28 -39.20 0.77
CA ARG A 255 9.94 -37.73 0.83
C ARG A 255 10.24 -36.97 -0.45
N TRP A 256 10.97 -37.57 -1.40
CA TRP A 256 11.26 -36.97 -2.67
C TRP A 256 9.98 -36.67 -3.49
N GLN A 257 8.98 -37.54 -3.43
CA GLN A 257 7.68 -37.35 -4.08
C GLN A 257 6.93 -36.17 -3.48
N ASP A 258 6.93 -36.00 -2.15
CA ASP A 258 6.30 -34.87 -1.48
C ASP A 258 6.96 -33.55 -1.91
N LEU A 259 8.30 -33.50 -1.96
CA LEU A 259 9.06 -32.34 -2.39
C LEU A 259 8.81 -31.97 -3.83
N THR A 260 8.80 -32.94 -4.74
CA THR A 260 8.54 -32.72 -6.16
C THR A 260 7.09 -32.31 -6.41
N GLY A 261 6.14 -32.90 -5.67
CA GLY A 261 4.73 -32.50 -5.70
C GLY A 261 4.52 -31.06 -5.24
N ALA A 262 5.13 -30.67 -4.11
CA ALA A 262 5.10 -29.29 -3.63
C ALA A 262 5.74 -28.32 -4.65
N ALA A 263 6.90 -28.68 -5.21
CA ALA A 263 7.56 -27.87 -6.22
C ALA A 263 6.70 -27.69 -7.48
N ALA A 264 6.01 -28.73 -7.94
CA ALA A 264 5.09 -28.66 -9.08
C ALA A 264 3.93 -27.67 -8.80
N ARG A 265 3.30 -27.76 -7.63
CA ARG A 265 2.23 -26.82 -7.23
C ARG A 265 2.71 -25.36 -7.25
N PHE A 266 3.90 -25.06 -6.72
CA PHE A 266 4.45 -23.70 -6.73
C PHE A 266 4.92 -23.23 -8.12
N SER A 267 5.30 -24.14 -9.01
CA SER A 267 5.68 -23.76 -10.38
C SER A 267 4.51 -23.20 -11.19
N GLU A 268 3.29 -23.61 -10.89
CA GLU A 268 2.06 -23.13 -11.52
C GLU A 268 1.40 -21.96 -10.74
N ALA A 269 1.82 -21.74 -9.49
CA ALA A 269 1.24 -20.74 -8.62
C ALA A 269 1.60 -19.31 -9.08
N PRO A 270 0.65 -18.36 -9.05
CA PRO A 270 0.89 -16.98 -9.46
C PRO A 270 1.64 -16.18 -8.35
N LEU A 271 2.84 -16.61 -7.98
CA LEU A 271 3.69 -15.99 -6.98
C LEU A 271 4.86 -15.24 -7.65
N PHE A 272 4.97 -13.95 -7.33
CA PHE A 272 6.03 -13.08 -7.83
C PHE A 272 6.91 -12.63 -6.65
N ILE A 273 8.21 -12.90 -6.71
CA ILE A 273 9.15 -12.57 -5.62
C ILE A 273 10.17 -11.55 -6.13
N ASN A 274 10.33 -10.48 -5.36
CA ASN A 274 11.40 -9.52 -5.53
C ASN A 274 12.28 -9.51 -4.28
N ASP A 275 13.59 -9.79 -4.43
CA ASP A 275 14.57 -9.85 -3.34
C ASP A 275 15.70 -8.83 -3.48
N ASN A 276 15.43 -7.71 -4.20
CA ASN A 276 16.41 -6.64 -4.35
C ASN A 276 16.57 -5.89 -3.01
N PRO A 277 17.82 -5.74 -2.50
CA PRO A 277 18.06 -4.99 -1.27
C PRO A 277 18.00 -3.48 -1.49
N GLY A 278 17.71 -2.74 -0.41
CA GLY A 278 17.77 -1.27 -0.42
C GLY A 278 16.66 -0.59 -1.21
N MET A 279 15.50 -1.23 -1.31
CA MET A 279 14.32 -0.67 -1.97
C MET A 279 13.73 0.51 -1.22
N THR A 280 13.17 1.45 -1.98
CA THR A 280 12.34 2.53 -1.46
C THR A 280 10.85 2.18 -1.61
N VAL A 281 9.98 2.87 -0.86
CA VAL A 281 8.52 2.76 -1.05
C VAL A 281 8.13 3.06 -2.49
N PHE A 282 8.85 3.99 -3.12
CA PHE A 282 8.67 4.32 -4.53
C PHE A 282 8.93 3.12 -5.45
N ASN A 283 10.04 2.39 -5.23
CA ASN A 283 10.36 1.19 -6.03
C ASN A 283 9.29 0.11 -5.85
N VAL A 284 8.82 -0.11 -4.60
CA VAL A 284 7.72 -1.04 -4.30
C VAL A 284 6.48 -0.66 -5.11
N ARG A 285 6.11 0.63 -5.10
CA ARG A 285 4.95 1.16 -5.83
C ARG A 285 5.08 0.97 -7.35
N ALA A 286 6.26 1.29 -7.91
CA ALA A 286 6.53 1.16 -9.35
C ALA A 286 6.42 -0.29 -9.83
N ILE A 287 7.07 -1.23 -9.11
CA ILE A 287 7.04 -2.65 -9.44
C ILE A 287 5.62 -3.22 -9.31
N SER A 288 4.89 -2.83 -8.25
CA SER A 288 3.52 -3.28 -8.03
C SER A 288 2.59 -2.81 -9.15
N ARG A 289 2.70 -1.56 -9.60
CA ARG A 289 1.95 -1.02 -10.74
C ARG A 289 2.29 -1.74 -12.05
N GLN A 290 3.58 -1.96 -12.30
CA GLN A 290 4.04 -2.67 -13.50
C GLN A 290 3.47 -4.09 -13.54
N LEU A 291 3.54 -4.82 -12.42
CA LEU A 291 2.97 -6.16 -12.34
C LEU A 291 1.44 -6.15 -12.52
N MET A 292 0.74 -5.21 -11.86
CA MET A 292 -0.71 -5.07 -12.03
C MET A 292 -1.10 -4.82 -13.48
N THR A 293 -0.37 -3.95 -14.20
CA THR A 293 -0.61 -3.67 -15.62
C THR A 293 -0.43 -4.93 -16.46
N ARG A 294 0.63 -5.71 -16.21
CA ARG A 294 0.87 -6.99 -16.87
C ARG A 294 -0.24 -7.99 -16.58
N LEU A 295 -0.65 -8.16 -15.33
CA LEU A 295 -1.71 -9.09 -14.94
C LEU A 295 -3.05 -8.74 -15.58
N ARG A 296 -3.38 -7.43 -15.70
CA ARG A 296 -4.60 -6.98 -16.41
C ARG A 296 -4.62 -7.37 -17.87
N GLN A 297 -3.48 -7.38 -18.56
CA GLN A 297 -3.37 -7.87 -19.92
C GLN A 297 -3.67 -9.38 -20.01
N GLU A 298 -3.33 -10.13 -18.94
CA GLU A 298 -3.65 -11.54 -18.79
C GLU A 298 -5.07 -11.79 -18.22
N LYS A 299 -5.88 -10.75 -18.02
CA LYS A 299 -7.22 -10.80 -17.37
C LYS A 299 -7.17 -11.34 -15.94
N LYS A 300 -6.07 -11.09 -15.22
CA LYS A 300 -5.87 -11.43 -13.82
C LYS A 300 -5.78 -10.16 -12.99
N GLU A 301 -6.17 -10.25 -11.72
CA GLU A 301 -6.04 -9.16 -10.75
C GLU A 301 -4.95 -9.50 -9.73
N LEU A 302 -4.17 -8.49 -9.32
CA LEU A 302 -3.25 -8.64 -8.20
C LEU A 302 -4.07 -8.84 -6.91
N GLY A 303 -3.82 -9.92 -6.18
CA GLY A 303 -4.54 -10.25 -4.96
C GLY A 303 -3.99 -9.50 -3.74
N MET A 304 -2.68 -9.54 -3.51
CA MET A 304 -2.05 -8.86 -2.38
C MET A 304 -0.58 -8.52 -2.64
N VAL A 305 -0.06 -7.59 -1.84
CA VAL A 305 1.37 -7.25 -1.78
C VAL A 305 1.88 -7.56 -0.38
N VAL A 306 3.02 -8.25 -0.26
CA VAL A 306 3.65 -8.60 1.01
C VAL A 306 5.07 -8.06 1.06
N ILE A 307 5.48 -7.48 2.19
CA ILE A 307 6.79 -6.85 2.38
C ILE A 307 7.45 -7.41 3.65
N ASP A 308 8.56 -8.12 3.51
CA ASP A 308 9.36 -8.69 4.62
C ASP A 308 10.76 -8.07 4.65
N TYR A 309 11.07 -7.11 5.54
CA TYR A 309 10.24 -6.40 6.48
C TYR A 309 10.44 -4.88 6.30
N LEU A 310 9.47 -4.14 6.76
CA LEU A 310 9.31 -2.70 6.46
C LEU A 310 10.51 -1.85 6.91
N GLN A 311 11.21 -2.20 8.01
CA GLN A 311 12.36 -1.44 8.51
C GLN A 311 13.60 -1.53 7.59
N LEU A 312 13.61 -2.38 6.58
CA LEU A 312 14.66 -2.42 5.55
C LEU A 312 14.34 -1.52 4.34
N LEU A 313 13.11 -1.00 4.25
CA LEU A 313 12.77 0.02 3.27
C LEU A 313 13.42 1.36 3.62
N ARG A 314 13.62 2.17 2.58
CA ARG A 314 14.06 3.58 2.68
C ARG A 314 12.93 4.50 2.23
N SER A 315 12.84 5.70 2.80
CA SER A 315 11.83 6.68 2.37
C SER A 315 12.07 7.20 0.95
N GLY A 316 13.32 7.28 0.53
CA GLY A 316 13.70 7.83 -0.78
C GLY A 316 13.74 9.35 -0.84
N VAL A 317 13.30 10.04 0.22
CA VAL A 317 13.27 11.50 0.31
C VAL A 317 14.02 11.89 1.58
N GLY A 318 15.29 12.30 1.47
CA GLY A 318 15.98 12.86 2.62
C GLY A 318 17.47 12.56 2.71
N GLY A 319 18.21 13.53 3.25
CA GLY A 319 19.63 13.46 3.50
C GLY A 319 19.97 12.56 4.70
N ARG A 320 21.26 12.28 4.87
CA ARG A 320 21.87 11.37 5.87
C ARG A 320 21.53 11.60 7.36
N ASN A 321 20.68 12.59 7.71
CA ASN A 321 20.42 13.00 9.10
C ASN A 321 18.93 12.98 9.48
N GLU A 322 18.04 12.31 8.75
CA GLU A 322 16.63 12.20 9.17
C GLU A 322 16.47 11.26 10.37
N ASN A 323 15.61 11.69 11.29
CA ASN A 323 15.22 10.89 12.44
C ASN A 323 14.51 9.62 11.95
N ARG A 324 14.96 8.44 12.34
CA ARG A 324 14.40 7.12 11.96
C ARG A 324 12.87 7.05 12.12
N GLN A 325 12.31 7.75 13.10
CA GLN A 325 10.87 7.83 13.30
C GLN A 325 10.15 8.52 12.12
N GLN A 326 10.74 9.58 11.56
CA GLN A 326 10.17 10.28 10.41
C GLN A 326 10.20 9.39 9.17
N GLU A 327 11.33 8.72 8.93
CA GLU A 327 11.47 7.77 7.81
C GLU A 327 10.43 6.66 7.88
N VAL A 328 10.23 6.03 9.03
CA VAL A 328 9.22 4.98 9.21
C VAL A 328 7.80 5.53 9.04
N SER A 329 7.56 6.79 9.46
CA SER A 329 6.26 7.45 9.27
C SER A 329 5.94 7.69 7.80
N GLU A 330 6.93 8.08 7.00
CA GLU A 330 6.78 8.24 5.55
C GLU A 330 6.54 6.90 4.86
N ILE A 331 7.29 5.87 5.23
CA ILE A 331 7.11 4.52 4.73
C ILE A 331 5.68 4.03 5.02
N SER A 332 5.21 4.19 6.25
CA SER A 332 3.86 3.78 6.68
C SER A 332 2.78 4.43 5.82
N ARG A 333 2.81 5.76 5.71
CA ARG A 333 1.86 6.51 4.88
C ARG A 333 1.93 6.10 3.42
N GLY A 334 3.15 5.91 2.89
CA GLY A 334 3.35 5.47 1.52
C GLY A 334 2.78 4.08 1.24
N LEU A 335 2.90 3.14 2.18
CA LEU A 335 2.32 1.79 2.07
C LEU A 335 0.79 1.82 2.18
N LYS A 336 0.22 2.66 3.08
CA LYS A 336 -1.25 2.83 3.15
C LYS A 336 -1.79 3.46 1.86
N GLN A 337 -1.08 4.43 1.30
CA GLN A 337 -1.46 5.02 0.01
C GLN A 337 -1.38 3.98 -1.11
N LEU A 338 -0.34 3.13 -1.12
CA LEU A 338 -0.20 2.03 -2.08
C LEU A 338 -1.39 1.06 -2.03
N ALA A 339 -1.81 0.65 -0.81
CA ALA A 339 -2.95 -0.24 -0.63
C ALA A 339 -4.24 0.35 -1.24
N ARG A 340 -4.49 1.63 -0.99
CA ARG A 340 -5.65 2.35 -1.54
C ARG A 340 -5.57 2.49 -3.06
N GLU A 341 -4.42 2.87 -3.58
CA GLU A 341 -4.19 3.09 -5.02
C GLU A 341 -4.39 1.83 -5.84
N LEU A 342 -3.81 0.72 -5.38
CA LEU A 342 -3.91 -0.57 -6.06
C LEU A 342 -5.24 -1.28 -5.76
N ASN A 343 -5.98 -0.83 -4.74
CA ASN A 343 -7.18 -1.49 -4.20
C ASN A 343 -6.93 -2.97 -3.84
N VAL A 344 -5.78 -3.24 -3.20
CA VAL A 344 -5.38 -4.57 -2.71
C VAL A 344 -4.87 -4.46 -1.27
N PRO A 345 -4.98 -5.52 -0.44
CA PRO A 345 -4.32 -5.55 0.86
C PRO A 345 -2.80 -5.49 0.70
N VAL A 346 -2.16 -4.65 1.51
CA VAL A 346 -0.71 -4.58 1.68
C VAL A 346 -0.35 -5.10 3.05
N ILE A 347 0.40 -6.20 3.10
CA ILE A 347 0.87 -6.84 4.33
C ILE A 347 2.31 -6.43 4.54
N ALA A 348 2.57 -5.68 5.60
CA ALA A 348 3.92 -5.29 5.97
C ALA A 348 4.34 -5.99 7.27
N LEU A 349 5.47 -6.68 7.20
CA LEU A 349 6.05 -7.31 8.38
C LEU A 349 6.88 -6.29 9.15
N SER A 350 6.75 -6.28 10.47
CA SER A 350 7.45 -5.34 11.35
C SER A 350 8.15 -6.06 12.49
N GLN A 351 9.32 -5.57 12.86
CA GLN A 351 10.02 -6.05 14.04
C GLN A 351 9.62 -5.22 15.26
N LEU A 352 9.26 -5.89 16.36
CA LEU A 352 8.95 -5.24 17.63
C LEU A 352 10.23 -4.78 18.35
N SER A 353 10.12 -3.69 19.10
CA SER A 353 11.19 -3.18 19.95
C SER A 353 11.54 -4.16 21.09
N ARG A 354 12.73 -3.99 21.69
CA ARG A 354 13.14 -4.83 22.85
C ARG A 354 12.34 -4.57 24.10
N ALA A 355 11.53 -3.53 24.15
CA ALA A 355 10.69 -3.21 25.32
C ALA A 355 9.69 -4.31 25.69
N SER A 356 9.31 -5.19 24.75
CA SER A 356 8.47 -6.35 25.04
C SER A 356 9.19 -7.43 25.88
N GLU A 357 10.53 -7.39 25.96
CA GLU A 357 11.37 -8.32 26.73
C GLU A 357 11.84 -7.72 28.06
N ASP A 358 11.27 -6.58 28.46
CA ASP A 358 11.61 -5.94 29.73
C ASP A 358 11.22 -6.84 30.90
N LYS A 359 12.19 -7.11 31.79
CA LYS A 359 12.02 -7.95 32.98
C LYS A 359 10.98 -7.46 33.98
N SER A 360 10.58 -6.20 33.87
CA SER A 360 9.49 -5.62 34.66
C SER A 360 8.09 -6.11 34.23
N ARG A 361 7.96 -6.74 33.06
CA ARG A 361 6.69 -7.28 32.57
C ARG A 361 6.50 -8.70 33.09
N LEU A 362 5.33 -8.96 33.64
CA LEU A 362 4.93 -10.28 34.13
C LEU A 362 4.73 -11.28 32.99
N ASP A 363 4.30 -10.79 31.84
CA ASP A 363 4.13 -11.53 30.61
C ASP A 363 4.95 -10.88 29.47
N ASN A 364 5.62 -11.64 28.66
CA ASN A 364 6.34 -11.13 27.49
C ASN A 364 5.40 -10.89 26.29
N ARG A 365 4.08 -10.74 26.54
CA ARG A 365 3.09 -10.51 25.46
C ARG A 365 3.28 -9.13 24.84
N PRO A 366 3.37 -9.06 23.52
CA PRO A 366 3.56 -7.79 22.83
C PRO A 366 2.30 -6.90 22.94
N LYS A 367 2.53 -5.58 22.97
CA LYS A 367 1.50 -4.53 23.02
C LYS A 367 1.74 -3.52 21.90
N LEU A 368 0.73 -2.74 21.52
CA LEU A 368 0.86 -1.69 20.51
C LEU A 368 2.01 -0.71 20.80
N SER A 369 2.26 -0.42 22.08
CA SER A 369 3.40 0.40 22.50
C SER A 369 4.77 -0.16 22.13
N ASP A 370 4.88 -1.45 21.81
CA ASP A 370 6.14 -2.09 21.43
C ASP A 370 6.49 -1.84 19.94
N LEU A 371 5.55 -1.24 19.17
CA LEU A 371 5.81 -0.63 17.86
C LEU A 371 6.47 0.77 17.97
N ARG A 372 7.04 1.12 19.09
CA ARG A 372 7.38 2.45 19.65
C ARG A 372 8.28 3.35 18.79
N GLU A 373 9.03 2.82 17.86
CA GLU A 373 9.76 3.65 16.87
C GLU A 373 8.85 4.20 15.77
N SER A 374 7.52 3.91 15.85
CA SER A 374 6.59 4.09 14.74
C SER A 374 5.15 4.30 15.22
N GLY A 375 4.88 5.31 16.03
CA GLY A 375 3.50 5.67 16.40
C GLY A 375 2.59 5.88 15.17
N SER A 376 3.19 6.24 14.04
CA SER A 376 2.51 6.34 12.74
C SER A 376 2.10 4.98 12.17
N LEU A 377 2.89 3.91 12.37
CA LEU A 377 2.51 2.56 11.92
C LEU A 377 1.22 2.11 12.60
N GLU A 378 1.11 2.38 13.91
CA GLU A 378 -0.12 2.11 14.64
C GLU A 378 -1.30 2.91 14.10
N GLN A 379 -1.10 4.19 13.76
CA GLN A 379 -2.18 5.05 13.26
C GLN A 379 -2.64 4.67 11.85
N ASP A 380 -1.70 4.44 10.94
CA ASP A 380 -1.95 4.21 9.52
C ASP A 380 -2.51 2.81 9.23
N ALA A 381 -2.10 1.79 9.99
CA ALA A 381 -2.55 0.42 9.80
C ALA A 381 -4.04 0.25 10.12
N ASP A 382 -4.72 -0.56 9.32
CA ASP A 382 -6.11 -0.96 9.56
C ASP A 382 -6.19 -2.16 10.48
N VAL A 383 -5.25 -3.10 10.34
CA VAL A 383 -5.10 -4.27 11.20
C VAL A 383 -3.66 -4.37 11.70
N VAL A 384 -3.49 -4.61 13.00
CA VAL A 384 -2.19 -4.92 13.62
C VAL A 384 -2.30 -6.26 14.31
N ALA A 385 -1.60 -7.25 13.79
CA ALA A 385 -1.48 -8.59 14.33
C ALA A 385 -0.07 -8.80 14.91
N MET A 386 0.02 -9.33 16.11
CA MET A 386 1.29 -9.58 16.80
C MET A 386 1.43 -11.06 17.11
N ILE A 387 2.60 -11.62 16.84
CA ILE A 387 2.87 -13.02 17.12
C ILE A 387 3.54 -13.13 18.49
N HIS A 388 3.01 -13.99 19.33
CA HIS A 388 3.59 -14.36 20.62
C HIS A 388 3.72 -15.88 20.73
N ARG A 389 4.89 -16.31 21.23
CA ARG A 389 5.20 -17.71 21.52
C ARG A 389 5.80 -17.81 22.90
N GLU A 390 5.00 -18.26 23.86
CA GLU A 390 5.44 -18.35 25.26
C GLU A 390 6.62 -19.33 25.42
N GLY A 391 6.60 -20.46 24.70
CA GLY A 391 7.70 -21.43 24.69
C GLY A 391 9.05 -20.90 24.21
N TYR A 392 9.07 -19.75 23.51
CA TYR A 392 10.32 -19.05 23.18
C TYR A 392 11.02 -18.49 24.41
N TYR A 393 10.23 -18.00 25.39
CA TYR A 393 10.72 -17.41 26.63
C TYR A 393 10.90 -18.47 27.75
N LYS A 394 10.20 -19.60 27.63
CA LYS A 394 10.25 -20.71 28.58
C LYS A 394 10.68 -22.03 27.88
N PRO A 395 11.92 -22.11 27.39
CA PRO A 395 12.35 -23.23 26.54
C PRO A 395 12.36 -24.60 27.24
N ASN A 396 12.32 -24.62 28.57
CA ASN A 396 12.35 -25.85 29.39
C ASN A 396 10.95 -26.42 29.67
N ASP A 397 9.88 -25.77 29.17
CA ASP A 397 8.51 -26.27 29.33
C ASP A 397 8.02 -26.92 28.02
N PRO A 398 7.99 -28.29 27.97
CA PRO A 398 7.58 -29.03 26.77
C PRO A 398 6.12 -28.74 26.38
N THR A 399 5.27 -28.36 27.35
CA THR A 399 3.83 -28.08 27.08
C THR A 399 3.61 -26.81 26.26
N LEU A 400 4.63 -25.96 26.15
CA LEU A 400 4.61 -24.70 25.45
C LEU A 400 5.34 -24.70 24.10
N GLU A 401 6.00 -25.85 23.74
CA GLU A 401 6.92 -25.89 22.60
C GLU A 401 6.30 -25.40 21.29
N ASN A 402 5.10 -25.88 20.98
CA ASN A 402 4.39 -25.56 19.73
C ASN A 402 3.29 -24.52 19.90
N LYS A 403 3.02 -24.07 21.13
CA LYS A 403 1.98 -23.09 21.39
C LYS A 403 2.39 -21.70 20.89
N ALA A 404 1.50 -21.09 20.17
CA ALA A 404 1.62 -19.72 19.69
C ALA A 404 0.26 -19.04 19.73
N GLU A 405 0.27 -17.72 19.73
CA GLU A 405 -0.94 -16.91 19.57
C GLU A 405 -0.70 -15.74 18.61
N ILE A 406 -1.75 -15.38 17.90
CA ILE A 406 -1.79 -14.20 17.07
C ILE A 406 -2.70 -13.20 17.79
N ILE A 407 -2.12 -12.11 18.31
CA ILE A 407 -2.81 -11.07 19.03
C ILE A 407 -3.24 -10.00 18.03
N ILE A 408 -4.53 -9.89 17.75
CA ILE A 408 -5.10 -8.79 16.95
C ILE A 408 -5.20 -7.58 17.88
N ALA A 409 -4.14 -6.77 17.90
CA ALA A 409 -4.01 -5.63 18.81
C ALA A 409 -4.77 -4.40 18.33
N LYS A 410 -5.00 -4.29 17.01
CA LYS A 410 -5.81 -3.24 16.38
C LYS A 410 -6.56 -3.81 15.20
N GLN A 411 -7.82 -3.42 15.08
CA GLN A 411 -8.66 -3.67 13.89
C GLN A 411 -9.66 -2.54 13.76
N ARG A 412 -9.70 -1.87 12.59
CA ARG A 412 -10.60 -0.73 12.37
C ARG A 412 -12.06 -1.15 12.18
N GLN A 413 -12.28 -2.31 11.57
CA GLN A 413 -13.60 -2.78 11.16
C GLN A 413 -14.03 -4.07 11.87
N GLY A 414 -13.45 -4.37 13.05
CA GLY A 414 -13.79 -5.59 13.78
C GLY A 414 -13.21 -5.63 15.18
N PRO A 415 -13.42 -6.74 15.91
CA PRO A 415 -12.98 -6.88 17.29
C PRO A 415 -11.46 -7.11 17.37
N THR A 416 -10.87 -6.71 18.49
CA THR A 416 -9.53 -7.09 18.90
C THR A 416 -9.59 -8.35 19.77
N GLY A 417 -8.50 -9.10 19.83
CA GLY A 417 -8.45 -10.33 20.63
C GLY A 417 -7.22 -11.17 20.34
N SER A 418 -7.19 -12.38 20.88
CA SER A 418 -6.10 -13.34 20.68
C SER A 418 -6.62 -14.60 20.02
N VAL A 419 -5.92 -15.07 19.01
CA VAL A 419 -6.20 -16.29 18.27
C VAL A 419 -5.13 -17.32 18.61
N PRO A 420 -5.47 -18.42 19.29
CA PRO A 420 -4.53 -19.49 19.55
C PRO A 420 -4.22 -20.25 18.25
N VAL A 421 -2.94 -20.55 18.05
CA VAL A 421 -2.43 -21.31 16.90
C VAL A 421 -1.29 -22.22 17.32
N THR A 422 -1.00 -23.23 16.51
CA THR A 422 0.13 -24.12 16.71
C THR A 422 1.24 -23.79 15.73
N PHE A 423 2.47 -23.66 16.19
CA PHE A 423 3.64 -23.43 15.35
C PHE A 423 4.51 -24.69 15.21
N LEU A 424 4.48 -25.31 14.05
CA LEU A 424 5.29 -26.48 13.70
C LEU A 424 6.69 -26.03 13.28
N ARG A 425 7.61 -25.99 14.24
CA ARG A 425 8.96 -25.41 14.08
C ARG A 425 9.78 -26.09 12.98
N SER A 426 9.71 -27.40 12.85
CA SER A 426 10.49 -28.20 11.90
C SER A 426 10.21 -27.80 10.43
N ILE A 427 8.95 -27.52 10.13
CA ILE A 427 8.47 -27.14 8.79
C ILE A 427 8.11 -25.66 8.69
N THR A 428 8.36 -24.88 9.74
CA THR A 428 8.09 -23.43 9.83
C THR A 428 6.66 -23.03 9.46
N ARG A 429 5.66 -23.81 9.94
CA ARG A 429 4.24 -23.65 9.59
C ARG A 429 3.40 -23.32 10.82
N PHE A 430 2.48 -22.35 10.67
CA PHE A 430 1.39 -22.11 11.61
C PHE A 430 0.14 -22.85 11.14
N VAL A 431 -0.58 -23.46 12.08
CA VAL A 431 -1.85 -24.16 11.84
C VAL A 431 -2.86 -23.79 12.92
N ASP A 432 -4.14 -23.98 12.67
CA ASP A 432 -5.18 -23.81 13.69
C ASP A 432 -4.96 -24.79 14.85
N GLU A 433 -5.22 -24.37 16.09
CA GLU A 433 -5.03 -25.21 17.29
C GLU A 433 -5.89 -26.49 17.25
N THR A 434 -7.04 -26.44 16.56
CA THR A 434 -7.98 -27.57 16.43
C THR A 434 -7.67 -28.51 15.26
N SER A 435 -6.68 -28.19 14.42
CA SER A 435 -6.29 -29.10 13.34
C SER A 435 -5.50 -30.26 13.94
N THR A 436 -6.14 -31.42 14.03
CA THR A 436 -5.51 -32.71 14.31
C THR A 436 -4.61 -33.16 13.14
N GLU A 437 -3.69 -32.33 12.72
CA GLU A 437 -2.51 -32.79 12.02
C GLU A 437 -1.56 -33.29 13.12
N GLU A 438 -1.60 -34.59 13.42
CA GLU A 438 -0.64 -35.22 14.30
C GLU A 438 0.77 -34.78 13.90
N PRO A 439 1.59 -34.29 14.85
CA PRO A 439 2.98 -34.03 14.55
C PRO A 439 3.56 -35.37 14.05
N VAL A 440 4.03 -35.40 12.81
CA VAL A 440 4.79 -36.54 12.29
C VAL A 440 5.90 -36.76 13.30
N ALA A 441 5.82 -37.84 14.07
CA ALA A 441 6.82 -38.20 15.08
C ALA A 441 8.14 -38.33 14.33
N PHE A 442 9.03 -37.41 14.55
CA PHE A 442 10.40 -37.48 14.03
C PHE A 442 11.17 -38.44 14.96
N GLU A 443 11.36 -39.68 14.53
CA GLU A 443 12.37 -40.54 15.14
C GLU A 443 13.72 -39.84 15.01
N GLU A 444 14.27 -39.38 16.13
CA GLU A 444 15.66 -39.01 16.23
C GLU A 444 16.51 -40.21 15.84
N THR A 445 17.11 -40.17 14.69
CA THR A 445 18.11 -41.17 14.30
C THR A 445 19.31 -41.00 15.22
N GLN A 446 19.36 -41.77 16.32
CA GLN A 446 20.56 -41.89 17.12
C GLN A 446 21.64 -42.47 16.20
N THR A 447 22.54 -41.61 15.73
CA THR A 447 23.79 -42.06 15.12
C THR A 447 24.67 -42.66 16.20
N GLN A 448 24.60 -44.00 16.34
CA GLN A 448 25.68 -44.72 16.99
C GLN A 448 26.92 -44.64 16.09
N PHE A 449 27.88 -43.85 16.52
CA PHE A 449 29.26 -43.94 16.01
C PHE A 449 29.87 -45.16 16.66
N SER A 450 30.13 -46.21 15.90
CA SER A 450 31.10 -47.28 16.20
C SER A 450 32.34 -47.07 15.33
#